data_c2bc65cb4b6e6ed2e7c08e0a34e193f7
#
_entry.id   c2bc65cb4b6e6ed2e7c08e0a34e193f7
#
_cell.length_a   1.000
_cell.length_b   1.000
_cell.length_c   1.000
_cell.angle_alpha   90.00
_cell.angle_beta   90.00
_cell.angle_gamma   90.00
#
_symmetry.space_group_name_H-M   'P 1'
#
loop_
_entity.id
_entity.type
_entity.pdbx_description
1 polymer ?
#
loop_
_entity_poly.entity_id
_entity_poly.type
_entity_poly.pdbx_seq_one_letter_code
_entity_poly.pdbx_strand_id
1 'polypeptide(L)'
;EDNGKIKEVKNHNWHHILSDYGWEKLPKQWIKKLNKYLDIPKNNSQFGALDCGGDGDCLFHCISYAIDNYDARKLRKELSETIKEERYNEIIELYKIINDADDFDEEWDPNKMTYEKFKNTLIQGGNVFWGDFLILNLIKEYLNVNIVILNSNEITNEYYYYPLFYE
;
A
#
# COMPACT_ATOMS: atom_id res chain seq x y z
N GLU A 1 -31.18 -26.45 -5.56
CA GLU A 1 -30.39 -26.55 -6.80
C GLU A 1 -30.20 -25.15 -7.34
N ASP A 2 -29.08 -24.53 -6.98
CA ASP A 2 -28.69 -23.19 -7.47
C ASP A 2 -28.15 -23.41 -8.90
N ASN A 3 -29.01 -23.21 -9.86
CA ASN A 3 -28.66 -23.25 -11.27
C ASN A 3 -27.59 -22.18 -11.51
N GLY A 4 -26.33 -22.57 -11.63
CA GLY A 4 -25.15 -21.74 -11.77
C GLY A 4 -25.20 -20.65 -12.85
N LYS A 5 -26.13 -19.71 -12.68
CA LYS A 5 -26.13 -18.46 -13.45
C LYS A 5 -24.97 -17.60 -12.92
N ILE A 6 -23.94 -17.50 -13.71
CA ILE A 6 -22.87 -16.50 -13.52
C ILE A 6 -23.54 -15.15 -13.37
N LYS A 7 -23.49 -14.58 -12.15
CA LYS A 7 -23.99 -13.23 -11.88
C LYS A 7 -23.02 -12.22 -12.52
N GLU A 8 -23.50 -11.50 -13.51
CA GLU A 8 -22.72 -10.44 -14.14
C GLU A 8 -22.45 -9.31 -13.12
N VAL A 9 -21.19 -8.93 -12.93
CA VAL A 9 -20.79 -7.82 -12.06
C VAL A 9 -21.09 -6.49 -12.76
N LYS A 10 -21.88 -5.64 -12.11
CA LYS A 10 -22.29 -4.32 -12.61
C LYS A 10 -22.04 -3.24 -11.55
N ASN A 11 -22.01 -1.98 -11.95
CA ASN A 11 -21.77 -0.83 -11.06
C ASN A 11 -22.69 -0.77 -9.84
N HIS A 12 -23.89 -1.32 -9.91
CA HIS A 12 -24.86 -1.28 -8.80
C HIS A 12 -24.83 -2.51 -7.89
N ASN A 13 -24.21 -3.61 -8.31
CA ASN A 13 -24.22 -4.89 -7.57
C ASN A 13 -22.84 -5.46 -7.22
N TRP A 14 -21.75 -4.87 -7.70
CA TRP A 14 -20.41 -5.38 -7.53
C TRP A 14 -20.06 -5.64 -6.05
N HIS A 15 -20.46 -4.76 -5.16
CA HIS A 15 -20.17 -4.86 -3.73
C HIS A 15 -20.88 -6.04 -3.04
N HIS A 16 -22.02 -6.48 -3.56
CA HIS A 16 -22.70 -7.69 -3.08
C HIS A 16 -22.05 -8.97 -3.61
N ILE A 17 -21.49 -8.92 -4.81
CA ILE A 17 -20.87 -10.07 -5.45
C ILE A 17 -19.44 -10.26 -4.96
N LEU A 18 -18.69 -9.17 -4.75
CA LEU A 18 -17.27 -9.18 -4.40
C LEU A 18 -17.00 -9.07 -2.90
N SER A 19 -18.04 -8.91 -2.05
CA SER A 19 -17.88 -8.87 -0.60
C SER A 19 -17.26 -10.14 -0.03
N ASP A 20 -17.60 -11.30 -0.57
CA ASP A 20 -17.01 -12.59 -0.16
C ASP A 20 -15.51 -12.71 -0.50
N TYR A 21 -15.01 -11.82 -1.34
CA TYR A 21 -13.59 -11.69 -1.72
C TYR A 21 -12.88 -10.55 -1.03
N GLY A 22 -13.47 -9.96 0.02
CA GLY A 22 -12.88 -8.89 0.83
C GLY A 22 -13.06 -7.47 0.27
N TRP A 23 -13.87 -7.29 -0.78
CA TRP A 23 -14.12 -5.97 -1.33
C TRP A 23 -15.25 -5.25 -0.60
N GLU A 24 -14.99 -4.01 -0.20
CA GLU A 24 -15.94 -3.13 0.48
C GLU A 24 -16.10 -1.82 -0.28
N LYS A 25 -17.23 -1.13 -0.05
CA LYS A 25 -17.40 0.24 -0.54
C LYS A 25 -16.53 1.20 0.23
N LEU A 26 -15.90 2.13 -0.47
CA LEU A 26 -15.25 3.26 0.18
C LEU A 26 -16.26 4.10 0.97
N PRO A 27 -15.84 4.74 2.09
CA PRO A 27 -16.64 5.75 2.78
C PRO A 27 -17.16 6.83 1.82
N LYS A 28 -18.37 7.34 2.06
CA LYS A 28 -19.02 8.34 1.18
C LYS A 28 -18.17 9.59 0.97
N GLN A 29 -17.39 10.01 1.97
CA GLN A 29 -16.51 11.15 1.90
C GLN A 29 -15.39 10.93 0.86
N TRP A 30 -14.81 9.75 0.81
CA TRP A 30 -13.83 9.38 -0.21
C TRP A 30 -14.43 9.33 -1.60
N ILE A 31 -15.61 8.73 -1.74
CA ILE A 31 -16.33 8.68 -3.03
C ILE A 31 -16.57 10.10 -3.56
N LYS A 32 -17.01 11.03 -2.71
CA LYS A 32 -17.22 12.43 -3.10
C LYS A 32 -15.94 13.12 -3.54
N LYS A 33 -14.82 12.93 -2.79
CA LYS A 33 -13.52 13.51 -3.13
C LYS A 33 -12.96 12.96 -4.44
N LEU A 34 -12.99 11.64 -4.61
CA LEU A 34 -12.49 10.97 -5.81
C LEU A 34 -13.33 11.32 -7.04
N ASN A 35 -14.66 11.35 -6.93
CA ASN A 35 -15.54 11.76 -8.02
C ASN A 35 -15.28 13.20 -8.44
N LYS A 36 -15.05 14.10 -7.47
CA LYS A 36 -14.72 15.50 -7.76
C LYS A 36 -13.35 15.63 -8.44
N TYR A 37 -12.36 14.91 -7.95
CA TYR A 37 -11.00 14.94 -8.49
C TYR A 37 -10.89 14.37 -9.92
N LEU A 38 -11.62 13.29 -10.19
CA LEU A 38 -11.62 12.59 -11.47
C LEU A 38 -12.71 13.09 -12.44
N ASP A 39 -13.50 14.11 -12.05
CA ASP A 39 -14.64 14.64 -12.81
C ASP A 39 -15.66 13.56 -13.22
N ILE A 40 -15.91 12.60 -12.32
CA ILE A 40 -16.86 11.51 -12.53
C ILE A 40 -18.25 11.91 -12.06
N PRO A 41 -19.33 11.53 -12.79
CA PRO A 41 -20.71 11.82 -12.38
C PRO A 41 -21.03 11.33 -10.97
N LYS A 42 -21.72 12.14 -10.18
CA LYS A 42 -22.00 11.94 -8.75
C LYS A 42 -22.66 10.61 -8.36
N ASN A 43 -23.28 9.90 -9.29
CA ASN A 43 -23.98 8.63 -9.03
C ASN A 43 -23.10 7.40 -9.29
N ASN A 44 -21.81 7.58 -9.56
CA ASN A 44 -20.93 6.48 -9.85
C ASN A 44 -20.25 5.99 -8.56
N SER A 45 -20.57 4.77 -8.13
CA SER A 45 -19.99 4.11 -6.96
C SER A 45 -18.95 3.06 -7.37
N GLN A 46 -18.08 3.40 -8.32
CA GLN A 46 -17.09 2.47 -8.89
C GLN A 46 -15.89 2.19 -8.00
N PHE A 47 -15.76 2.87 -6.86
CA PHE A 47 -14.63 2.71 -5.98
C PHE A 47 -14.91 1.74 -4.85
N GLY A 48 -14.09 0.71 -4.77
CA GLY A 48 -14.05 -0.23 -3.67
C GLY A 48 -12.70 -0.20 -2.97
N ALA A 49 -12.68 -0.69 -1.74
CA ALA A 49 -11.48 -0.99 -0.99
C ALA A 49 -11.34 -2.49 -0.82
N LEU A 50 -10.14 -3.01 -1.00
CA LEU A 50 -9.81 -4.39 -0.68
C LEU A 50 -9.01 -4.40 0.61
N ASP A 51 -9.48 -5.14 1.61
CA ASP A 51 -8.72 -5.40 2.82
C ASP A 51 -7.58 -6.39 2.50
N CYS A 52 -6.36 -5.92 2.64
CA CYS A 52 -5.15 -6.71 2.39
C CYS A 52 -4.50 -7.23 3.68
N GLY A 53 -5.22 -7.19 4.80
CA GLY A 53 -4.75 -7.61 6.11
C GLY A 53 -4.04 -6.52 6.90
N GLY A 54 -3.64 -6.87 8.14
CA GLY A 54 -2.99 -5.95 9.08
C GLY A 54 -1.70 -6.53 9.66
N ASP A 55 -1.04 -7.42 8.93
CA ASP A 55 0.28 -7.96 9.26
C ASP A 55 1.41 -7.15 8.60
N GLY A 56 2.66 -7.50 8.90
CA GLY A 56 3.83 -6.81 8.35
C GLY A 56 3.97 -6.86 6.84
N ASP A 57 3.20 -7.69 6.16
CA ASP A 57 3.19 -7.83 4.70
C ASP A 57 2.04 -7.08 4.01
N CYS A 58 1.13 -6.44 4.75
CA CYS A 58 -0.09 -5.83 4.22
C CYS A 58 0.16 -4.84 3.08
N LEU A 59 1.17 -3.98 3.19
CA LEU A 59 1.54 -3.03 2.13
C LEU A 59 1.99 -3.75 0.85
N PHE A 60 2.80 -4.80 0.99
CA PHE A 60 3.26 -5.60 -0.15
C PHE A 60 2.12 -6.39 -0.78
N HIS A 61 1.15 -6.84 0.01
CA HIS A 61 -0.08 -7.44 -0.50
C HIS A 61 -0.92 -6.44 -1.29
N CYS A 62 -1.10 -5.20 -0.81
CA CYS A 62 -1.81 -4.16 -1.55
C CYS A 62 -1.22 -3.95 -2.95
N ILE A 63 0.09 -3.84 -3.05
CA ILE A 63 0.78 -3.68 -4.34
C ILE A 63 0.63 -4.92 -5.22
N SER A 64 0.78 -6.11 -4.63
CA SER A 64 0.68 -7.38 -5.35
C SER A 64 -0.73 -7.64 -5.91
N TYR A 65 -1.77 -7.18 -5.23
CA TYR A 65 -3.15 -7.25 -5.75
C TYR A 65 -3.38 -6.28 -6.91
N ALA A 66 -2.67 -5.17 -6.94
CA ALA A 66 -2.82 -4.15 -7.99
C ALA A 66 -1.99 -4.46 -9.26
N ILE A 67 -0.93 -5.25 -9.14
CA ILE A 67 0.02 -5.51 -10.23
C ILE A 67 0.19 -7.01 -10.42
N ASP A 68 -0.14 -7.48 -11.62
CA ASP A 68 -0.01 -8.89 -11.98
C ASP A 68 1.42 -9.41 -11.84
N ASN A 69 1.55 -10.70 -11.55
CA ASN A 69 2.81 -11.45 -11.40
C ASN A 69 3.66 -11.10 -10.18
N TYR A 70 3.12 -10.38 -9.21
CA TYR A 70 3.76 -10.16 -7.92
C TYR A 70 3.03 -10.87 -6.79
N ASP A 71 3.79 -11.29 -5.80
CA ASP A 71 3.36 -11.56 -4.43
C ASP A 71 4.26 -10.78 -3.47
N ALA A 72 3.89 -10.71 -2.20
CA ALA A 72 4.63 -9.93 -1.20
C ALA A 72 6.10 -10.39 -1.09
N ARG A 73 6.35 -11.69 -1.12
CA ARG A 73 7.70 -12.26 -1.02
C ARG A 73 8.57 -11.91 -2.22
N LYS A 74 8.01 -12.04 -3.43
CA LYS A 74 8.70 -11.70 -4.68
C LYS A 74 9.04 -10.21 -4.70
N LEU A 75 8.10 -9.35 -4.34
CA LEU A 75 8.30 -7.90 -4.32
C LEU A 75 9.41 -7.50 -3.32
N ARG A 76 9.38 -8.04 -2.09
CA ARG A 76 10.44 -7.83 -1.10
C ARG A 76 11.80 -8.25 -1.62
N LYS A 77 11.88 -9.42 -2.23
CA LYS A 77 13.13 -9.96 -2.80
C LYS A 77 13.67 -9.04 -3.89
N GLU A 78 12.85 -8.65 -4.83
CA GLU A 78 13.29 -7.81 -5.94
C GLU A 78 13.71 -6.40 -5.48
N LEU A 79 12.99 -5.79 -4.53
CA LEU A 79 13.42 -4.53 -3.92
C LEU A 79 14.78 -4.67 -3.22
N SER A 80 14.98 -5.74 -2.47
CA SER A 80 16.27 -6.03 -1.81
C SER A 80 17.41 -6.22 -2.79
N GLU A 81 17.17 -6.91 -3.91
CA GLU A 81 18.19 -7.18 -4.92
C GLU A 81 18.53 -5.95 -5.76
N THR A 82 17.59 -5.01 -5.93
CA THR A 82 17.72 -3.88 -6.84
C THR A 82 18.08 -2.56 -6.17
N ILE A 83 17.86 -2.43 -4.86
CA ILE A 83 18.23 -1.21 -4.14
C ILE A 83 19.75 -0.98 -4.23
N LYS A 84 20.13 0.22 -4.63
CA LYS A 84 21.53 0.64 -4.68
C LYS A 84 22.00 1.19 -3.33
N GLU A 85 23.30 1.11 -3.08
CA GLU A 85 23.88 1.58 -1.82
C GLU A 85 23.66 3.07 -1.58
N GLU A 86 23.72 3.89 -2.63
CA GLU A 86 23.40 5.33 -2.52
C GLU A 86 21.98 5.54 -2.03
N ARG A 87 21.00 4.80 -2.59
CA ARG A 87 19.60 4.91 -2.19
C ARG A 87 19.35 4.40 -0.78
N TYR A 88 20.03 3.32 -0.39
CA TYR A 88 20.04 2.86 0.99
C TYR A 88 20.56 3.94 1.94
N ASN A 89 21.68 4.61 1.61
CA ASN A 89 22.25 5.67 2.46
C ASN A 89 21.29 6.82 2.67
N GLU A 90 20.54 7.22 1.66
CA GLU A 90 19.48 8.24 1.80
C GLU A 90 18.35 7.78 2.75
N ILE A 91 17.87 6.57 2.58
CA ILE A 91 16.75 6.01 3.34
C ILE A 91 17.14 5.79 4.80
N ILE A 92 18.33 5.24 5.06
CA ILE A 92 18.75 4.97 6.44
C ILE A 92 18.93 6.24 7.26
N GLU A 93 19.38 7.34 6.65
CA GLU A 93 19.44 8.63 7.32
C GLU A 93 18.05 9.16 7.71
N LEU A 94 17.04 8.95 6.85
CA LEU A 94 15.64 9.28 7.18
C LEU A 94 15.12 8.42 8.34
N TYR A 95 15.40 7.12 8.35
CA TYR A 95 15.03 6.25 9.47
C TYR A 95 15.72 6.64 10.78
N LYS A 96 16.97 7.08 10.74
CA LYS A 96 17.67 7.62 11.93
C LYS A 96 16.97 8.87 12.47
N ILE A 97 16.56 9.79 11.59
CA ILE A 97 15.81 10.98 11.99
C ILE A 97 14.47 10.60 12.64
N ILE A 98 13.74 9.65 12.07
CA ILE A 98 12.48 9.15 12.64
C ILE A 98 12.72 8.51 14.02
N ASN A 99 13.78 7.70 14.14
CA ASN A 99 14.16 7.07 15.40
C ASN A 99 14.56 8.09 16.48
N ASP A 100 15.28 9.14 16.11
CA ASP A 100 15.68 10.22 17.04
C ASP A 100 14.47 11.07 17.48
N ALA A 101 13.38 11.06 16.74
CA ALA A 101 12.12 11.69 17.09
C ALA A 101 11.17 10.79 17.91
N ASP A 102 11.62 9.60 18.33
CA ASP A 102 10.80 8.58 19.02
C ASP A 102 9.56 8.10 18.22
N ASP A 103 9.57 8.27 16.89
CA ASP A 103 8.48 7.85 15.98
C ASP A 103 8.78 6.53 15.25
N PHE A 104 9.83 5.81 15.66
CA PHE A 104 10.26 4.57 15.02
C PHE A 104 9.86 3.34 15.84
N ASP A 105 8.88 2.58 15.36
CA ASP A 105 8.28 1.44 16.07
C ASP A 105 8.74 0.05 15.55
N GLU A 106 9.83 0.00 14.77
CA GLU A 106 10.33 -1.25 14.22
C GLU A 106 11.24 -2.01 15.23
N GLU A 107 11.34 -3.33 15.07
CA GLU A 107 12.20 -4.16 15.92
C GLU A 107 13.70 -4.03 15.63
N TRP A 108 14.09 -3.36 14.54
CA TRP A 108 15.48 -3.15 14.16
C TRP A 108 15.96 -1.71 14.47
N ASP A 109 17.26 -1.54 14.68
CA ASP A 109 17.86 -0.26 15.04
C ASP A 109 18.54 0.39 13.82
N PRO A 110 18.06 1.56 13.33
CA PRO A 110 18.65 2.24 12.18
C PRO A 110 20.13 2.59 12.37
N ASN A 111 20.56 2.85 13.60
CA ASN A 111 21.94 3.20 13.92
C ASN A 111 22.92 2.00 13.83
N LYS A 112 22.38 0.77 13.87
CA LYS A 112 23.14 -0.49 13.75
C LYS A 112 22.95 -1.17 12.41
N MET A 113 22.14 -0.57 11.53
CA MET A 113 21.85 -1.13 10.22
C MET A 113 23.03 -0.89 9.27
N THR A 114 23.33 -1.89 8.46
CA THR A 114 24.27 -1.80 7.33
C THR A 114 23.54 -2.12 6.05
N TYR A 115 24.09 -1.75 4.90
CA TYR A 115 23.48 -2.01 3.59
C TYR A 115 23.09 -3.50 3.42
N GLU A 116 24.01 -4.41 3.72
CA GLU A 116 23.74 -5.86 3.61
C GLU A 116 22.69 -6.35 4.63
N LYS A 117 22.72 -5.84 5.86
CA LYS A 117 21.71 -6.16 6.85
C LYS A 117 20.32 -5.64 6.43
N PHE A 118 20.25 -4.42 5.89
CA PHE A 118 18.99 -3.84 5.40
C PHE A 118 18.37 -4.71 4.32
N LYS A 119 19.14 -5.12 3.33
CA LYS A 119 18.69 -6.03 2.26
C LYS A 119 18.14 -7.34 2.85
N ASN A 120 18.87 -7.94 3.77
CA ASN A 120 18.48 -9.19 4.41
C ASN A 120 17.24 -9.02 5.30
N THR A 121 17.05 -7.88 5.94
CA THR A 121 15.87 -7.58 6.77
C THR A 121 14.64 -7.32 5.89
N LEU A 122 14.81 -6.60 4.79
CA LEU A 122 13.74 -6.30 3.83
C LEU A 122 13.12 -7.56 3.21
N ILE A 123 13.94 -8.60 2.96
CA ILE A 123 13.45 -9.89 2.43
C ILE A 123 12.58 -10.63 3.45
N GLN A 124 12.81 -10.43 4.74
CA GLN A 124 12.08 -11.11 5.80
C GLN A 124 10.65 -10.57 5.87
N GLY A 125 9.68 -11.47 5.70
CA GLY A 125 8.26 -11.13 5.77
C GLY A 125 7.73 -10.98 7.20
N GLY A 126 6.46 -10.71 7.30
CA GLY A 126 5.77 -10.57 8.58
C GLY A 126 6.24 -9.34 9.37
N ASN A 127 6.31 -9.47 10.69
CA ASN A 127 6.57 -8.35 11.59
C ASN A 127 8.04 -7.92 11.71
N VAL A 128 8.96 -8.55 10.98
CA VAL A 128 10.40 -8.22 11.05
C VAL A 128 10.70 -6.89 10.36
N PHE A 129 10.01 -6.61 9.26
CA PHE A 129 10.14 -5.37 8.51
C PHE A 129 8.79 -4.95 7.94
N TRP A 130 8.22 -3.90 8.51
CA TRP A 130 6.96 -3.32 8.03
C TRP A 130 7.19 -2.44 6.81
N GLY A 131 6.23 -2.46 5.91
CA GLY A 131 6.21 -1.52 4.80
C GLY A 131 5.67 -0.16 5.26
N ASP A 132 6.43 0.88 5.01
CA ASP A 132 6.10 2.25 5.36
C ASP A 132 6.15 3.21 4.14
N PHE A 133 6.08 4.51 4.40
CA PHE A 133 6.15 5.54 3.37
C PHE A 133 7.47 5.54 2.60
N LEU A 134 8.59 5.25 3.26
CA LEU A 134 9.92 5.18 2.61
C LEU A 134 9.99 3.99 1.66
N ILE A 135 9.44 2.85 2.08
CA ILE A 135 9.34 1.65 1.23
C ILE A 135 8.37 1.86 0.07
N LEU A 136 7.26 2.58 0.26
CA LEU A 136 6.38 2.96 -0.84
C LEU A 136 7.09 3.78 -1.91
N ASN A 137 7.99 4.67 -1.53
CA ASN A 137 8.82 5.41 -2.49
C ASN A 137 9.76 4.48 -3.28
N LEU A 138 10.38 3.50 -2.62
CA LEU A 138 11.18 2.49 -3.32
C LEU A 138 10.34 1.67 -4.29
N ILE A 139 9.15 1.23 -3.87
CA ILE A 139 8.23 0.47 -4.73
C ILE A 139 7.82 1.29 -5.93
N LYS A 140 7.45 2.57 -5.72
CA LYS A 140 7.10 3.51 -6.79
C LYS A 140 8.21 3.62 -7.83
N GLU A 141 9.45 3.80 -7.38
CA GLU A 141 10.63 3.93 -8.24
C GLU A 141 10.91 2.62 -8.99
N TYR A 142 10.89 1.50 -8.27
CA TYR A 142 11.18 0.18 -8.84
C TYR A 142 10.16 -0.26 -9.91
N LEU A 143 8.87 -0.08 -9.61
CA LEU A 143 7.78 -0.50 -10.49
C LEU A 143 7.42 0.55 -11.54
N ASN A 144 7.95 1.78 -11.44
CA ASN A 144 7.62 2.90 -12.30
C ASN A 144 6.10 3.18 -12.32
N VAL A 145 5.51 3.31 -11.14
CA VAL A 145 4.08 3.53 -10.95
C VAL A 145 3.79 4.76 -10.11
N ASN A 146 2.62 5.34 -10.31
CA ASN A 146 2.09 6.38 -9.43
C ASN A 146 1.28 5.72 -8.30
N ILE A 147 1.52 6.16 -7.06
CA ILE A 147 0.80 5.70 -5.89
C ILE A 147 0.06 6.88 -5.28
N VAL A 148 -1.20 6.69 -4.91
CA VAL A 148 -1.97 7.68 -4.14
C VAL A 148 -2.38 7.03 -2.83
N ILE A 149 -1.90 7.61 -1.73
CA ILE A 149 -2.24 7.17 -0.38
C ILE A 149 -3.49 7.93 0.07
N LEU A 150 -4.52 7.20 0.47
CA LEU A 150 -5.71 7.75 1.10
C LEU A 150 -5.62 7.54 2.61
N ASN A 151 -5.58 8.63 3.37
CA ASN A 151 -5.55 8.60 4.83
C ASN A 151 -6.78 9.29 5.39
N SER A 152 -7.45 8.65 6.33
CA SER A 152 -8.62 9.20 7.01
C SER A 152 -8.47 9.12 8.52
N ASN A 153 -8.85 10.20 9.20
CA ASN A 153 -9.07 10.20 10.63
C ASN A 153 -10.57 10.37 10.88
N GLU A 154 -11.24 9.30 11.26
CA GLU A 154 -12.69 9.30 11.47
C GLU A 154 -13.10 10.13 12.69
N ILE A 155 -12.21 10.26 13.69
CA ILE A 155 -12.47 11.04 14.92
C ILE A 155 -12.51 12.54 14.59
N THR A 156 -11.55 13.02 13.79
CA THR A 156 -11.50 14.44 13.37
C THR A 156 -12.29 14.72 12.09
N ASN A 157 -12.83 13.67 11.46
CA ASN A 157 -13.49 13.73 10.15
C ASN A 157 -12.59 14.35 9.05
N GLU A 158 -11.30 14.08 9.12
CA GLU A 158 -10.31 14.56 8.18
C GLU A 158 -9.94 13.45 7.19
N TYR A 159 -9.88 13.82 5.91
CA TYR A 159 -9.60 12.92 4.79
C TYR A 159 -8.53 13.56 3.93
N TYR A 160 -7.35 12.95 3.90
CA TYR A 160 -6.19 13.44 3.15
C TYR A 160 -5.81 12.43 2.07
N TYR A 161 -5.24 12.93 0.98
CA TYR A 161 -4.57 12.10 0.00
C TYR A 161 -3.14 12.60 -0.22
N TYR A 162 -2.21 11.67 -0.37
CA TYR A 162 -0.80 11.95 -0.64
C TYR A 162 -0.41 11.28 -1.95
N PRO A 163 -0.24 12.06 -3.02
CA PRO A 163 0.24 11.51 -4.28
C PRO A 163 1.75 11.29 -4.22
N LEU A 164 2.19 10.11 -4.61
CA LEU A 164 3.57 9.75 -4.87
C LEU A 164 3.70 9.51 -6.37
N PHE A 165 4.08 10.53 -7.10
CA PHE A 165 4.23 10.42 -8.54
C PHE A 165 5.66 10.01 -8.90
N TYR A 166 5.77 9.15 -9.91
CA TYR A 166 7.02 8.85 -10.57
C TYR A 166 7.40 10.05 -11.44
N GLU A 167 8.60 10.57 -11.27
CA GLU A 167 9.18 11.68 -12.05
C GLU A 167 10.01 11.14 -13.21
#